data_54c422418ada3e089cba356211741fb7
#
_entry.id   54c422418ada3e089cba356211741fb7
#
_cell.length_a   1.000
_cell.length_b   1.000
_cell.length_c   1.000
_cell.angle_alpha   90.00
_cell.angle_beta   90.00
_cell.angle_gamma   90.00
#
_symmetry.space_group_name_H-M   'P 1'
#
loop_
_entity.id
_entity.type
_entity.pdbx_description
1 polymer ?
#
loop_
_entity_poly.entity_id
_entity_poly.type
_entity_poly.pdbx_seq_one_letter_code
_entity_poly.pdbx_strand_id
1 'polypeptide(L)'
;MAYEAENITYSQKIFYYLLCHGALSDNDSNAGNLYRAYVEREEVMNLVKNQAQIADSRVERYGSTIYLMPDIDNKYLGYTKAELKQKICRSKATDKDYYLSQFIILTLMAEFYDGQGSTCKSREFLKLGELQNIVSEKLKAGAELESEREAEDSNIYTELYENVLDYKSMSEAYEALKSAEDSTKGKTKTTKEGLVGVICQFLEKQGLIVFVEEDEMIKTTPKLDNIMEYKIL
;
A
#
# COMPACT_ATOMS: atom_id res chain seq x y z
N MET A 1 -1.28 -29.84 26.30
CA MET A 1 -2.69 -29.99 25.86
C MET A 1 -2.67 -30.61 24.47
N ALA A 2 -3.45 -31.66 24.23
CA ALA A 2 -3.62 -32.23 22.89
C ALA A 2 -4.76 -31.43 22.21
N TYR A 3 -4.48 -30.84 21.06
CA TYR A 3 -5.52 -30.21 20.26
C TYR A 3 -6.44 -31.27 19.65
N GLU A 4 -7.74 -30.91 19.54
CA GLU A 4 -8.67 -31.80 18.84
C GLU A 4 -8.35 -31.83 17.33
N ALA A 5 -8.42 -33.03 16.73
CA ALA A 5 -8.12 -33.19 15.30
C ALA A 5 -8.97 -32.29 14.40
N GLU A 6 -10.22 -32.00 14.81
CA GLU A 6 -11.12 -31.10 14.12
C GLU A 6 -10.58 -29.66 14.12
N ASN A 7 -10.09 -29.15 15.25
CA ASN A 7 -9.54 -27.80 15.37
C ASN A 7 -8.27 -27.62 14.53
N ILE A 8 -7.43 -28.65 14.45
CA ILE A 8 -6.26 -28.67 13.55
C ILE A 8 -6.73 -28.56 12.09
N THR A 9 -7.74 -29.35 11.70
CA THR A 9 -8.27 -29.34 10.34
C THR A 9 -8.88 -27.99 9.97
N TYR A 10 -9.64 -27.35 10.87
CA TYR A 10 -10.18 -26.01 10.63
C TYR A 10 -9.06 -24.97 10.50
N SER A 11 -8.07 -25.01 11.39
CA SER A 11 -6.97 -24.05 11.33
C SER A 11 -6.19 -24.13 10.01
N GLN A 12 -5.94 -25.34 9.51
CA GLN A 12 -5.29 -25.56 8.22
C GLN A 12 -6.14 -25.02 7.06
N LYS A 13 -7.44 -25.34 7.02
CA LYS A 13 -8.35 -24.83 5.99
C LYS A 13 -8.39 -23.30 5.98
N ILE A 14 -8.45 -22.67 7.16
CA ILE A 14 -8.45 -21.20 7.29
C ILE A 14 -7.14 -20.63 6.77
N PHE A 15 -6.01 -21.16 7.20
CA PHE A 15 -4.71 -20.65 6.82
C PHE A 15 -4.47 -20.79 5.29
N TYR A 16 -4.80 -21.94 4.71
CA TYR A 16 -4.73 -22.12 3.25
C TYR A 16 -5.69 -21.23 2.49
N TYR A 17 -6.89 -21.00 3.01
CA TYR A 17 -7.82 -20.05 2.41
C TYR A 17 -7.23 -18.63 2.40
N LEU A 18 -6.67 -18.19 3.52
CA LEU A 18 -6.01 -16.90 3.64
C LEU A 18 -4.79 -16.77 2.72
N LEU A 19 -4.00 -17.83 2.53
CA LEU A 19 -2.89 -17.83 1.56
C LEU A 19 -3.38 -17.61 0.12
N CYS A 20 -4.52 -18.19 -0.24
CA CYS A 20 -5.07 -18.08 -1.60
C CYS A 20 -5.78 -16.76 -1.86
N HIS A 21 -6.47 -16.21 -0.85
CA HIS A 21 -7.38 -15.09 -1.01
C HIS A 21 -6.94 -13.80 -0.28
N GLY A 22 -5.99 -13.88 0.63
CA GLY A 22 -5.48 -12.77 1.43
C GLY A 22 -6.42 -12.34 2.57
N ALA A 23 -7.72 -12.62 2.46
CA ALA A 23 -8.73 -12.25 3.45
C ALA A 23 -9.85 -13.29 3.52
N LEU A 24 -10.52 -13.37 4.68
CA LEU A 24 -11.67 -14.23 4.96
C LEU A 24 -12.74 -13.39 5.65
N SER A 25 -13.92 -13.24 5.02
CA SER A 25 -15.03 -12.43 5.53
C SER A 25 -16.17 -13.30 6.05
N ASP A 26 -16.90 -12.78 7.04
CA ASP A 26 -18.16 -13.39 7.52
C ASP A 26 -19.22 -13.51 6.42
N ASN A 27 -19.22 -12.56 5.48
CA ASN A 27 -20.16 -12.53 4.35
C ASN A 27 -19.77 -13.45 3.18
N ASP A 28 -18.67 -14.20 3.28
CA ASP A 28 -18.27 -15.12 2.24
C ASP A 28 -19.19 -16.36 2.24
N SER A 29 -19.97 -16.50 1.17
CA SER A 29 -20.94 -17.59 1.01
C SER A 29 -20.30 -18.99 1.07
N ASN A 30 -19.04 -19.11 0.69
CA ASN A 30 -18.32 -20.37 0.61
C ASN A 30 -17.45 -20.66 1.85
N ALA A 31 -17.11 -19.63 2.62
CA ALA A 31 -16.15 -19.74 3.71
C ALA A 31 -16.64 -19.16 5.06
N GLY A 32 -17.91 -18.77 5.18
CA GLY A 32 -18.48 -18.25 6.43
C GLY A 32 -18.38 -19.21 7.62
N ASN A 33 -18.36 -20.53 7.37
CA ASN A 33 -18.10 -21.53 8.41
C ASN A 33 -16.65 -21.48 8.93
N LEU A 34 -15.69 -21.15 8.07
CA LEU A 34 -14.29 -20.98 8.46
C LEU A 34 -14.11 -19.71 9.29
N TYR A 35 -14.78 -18.63 8.90
CA TYR A 35 -14.78 -17.38 9.68
C TYR A 35 -15.33 -17.62 11.09
N ARG A 36 -16.50 -18.26 11.21
CA ARG A 36 -17.09 -18.59 12.50
C ARG A 36 -16.18 -19.48 13.36
N ALA A 37 -15.59 -20.51 12.77
CA ALA A 37 -14.65 -21.39 13.48
C ALA A 37 -13.45 -20.61 14.05
N TYR A 38 -12.93 -19.61 13.32
CA TYR A 38 -11.85 -18.75 13.80
C TYR A 38 -12.30 -17.84 14.95
N VAL A 39 -13.51 -17.29 14.89
CA VAL A 39 -14.01 -16.33 15.89
C VAL A 39 -14.49 -17.03 17.16
N GLU A 40 -15.14 -18.18 17.03
CA GLU A 40 -15.79 -18.88 18.14
C GLU A 40 -14.85 -19.87 18.88
N ARG A 41 -13.79 -20.34 18.21
CA ARG A 41 -12.88 -21.34 18.77
C ARG A 41 -11.49 -20.76 18.99
N GLU A 42 -11.17 -20.40 20.24
CA GLU A 42 -9.87 -19.83 20.60
C GLU A 42 -8.68 -20.72 20.18
N GLU A 43 -8.83 -22.06 20.28
CA GLU A 43 -7.79 -23.00 19.84
C GLU A 43 -7.52 -22.91 18.34
N VAL A 44 -8.57 -22.77 17.52
CA VAL A 44 -8.45 -22.60 16.06
C VAL A 44 -7.75 -21.28 15.75
N MET A 45 -8.18 -20.18 16.39
CA MET A 45 -7.54 -18.88 16.23
C MET A 45 -6.04 -18.91 16.55
N ASN A 46 -5.68 -19.53 17.69
CA ASN A 46 -4.29 -19.64 18.12
C ASN A 46 -3.44 -20.48 17.15
N LEU A 47 -4.00 -21.58 16.63
CA LEU A 47 -3.34 -22.41 15.62
C LEU A 47 -3.12 -21.65 14.31
N VAL A 48 -4.11 -20.89 13.83
CA VAL A 48 -3.97 -20.07 12.61
C VAL A 48 -2.92 -18.98 12.80
N LYS A 49 -2.92 -18.29 13.93
CA LYS A 49 -1.91 -17.27 14.25
C LYS A 49 -0.50 -17.88 14.32
N ASN A 50 -0.34 -19.04 14.90
CA ASN A 50 0.94 -19.74 14.96
C ASN A 50 1.44 -20.13 13.54
N GLN A 51 0.54 -20.65 12.68
CA GLN A 51 0.89 -20.97 11.30
C GLN A 51 1.32 -19.74 10.52
N ALA A 52 0.64 -18.60 10.72
CA ALA A 52 1.02 -17.33 10.10
C ALA A 52 2.40 -16.87 10.58
N GLN A 53 2.67 -16.94 11.87
CA GLN A 53 3.98 -16.58 12.44
C GLN A 53 5.12 -17.43 11.88
N ILE A 54 4.91 -18.75 11.70
CA ILE A 54 5.88 -19.66 11.07
C ILE A 54 6.13 -19.24 9.59
N ALA A 55 5.11 -18.65 8.94
CA ALA A 55 5.19 -18.15 7.57
C ALA A 55 5.61 -16.66 7.49
N ASP A 56 6.29 -16.12 8.50
CA ASP A 56 6.71 -14.72 8.60
C ASP A 56 5.55 -13.74 8.26
N SER A 57 4.38 -13.98 8.86
CA SER A 57 3.15 -13.25 8.59
C SER A 57 2.32 -13.12 9.87
N ARG A 58 1.32 -12.26 9.83
CA ARG A 58 0.35 -12.08 10.92
C ARG A 58 -1.06 -12.27 10.41
N VAL A 59 -1.93 -12.80 11.25
CA VAL A 59 -3.37 -12.86 10.99
C VAL A 59 -4.08 -11.98 11.98
N GLU A 60 -4.78 -10.99 11.46
CA GLU A 60 -5.52 -10.00 12.23
C GLU A 60 -6.97 -9.92 11.76
N ARG A 61 -7.88 -9.66 12.70
CA ARG A 61 -9.29 -9.43 12.40
C ARG A 61 -9.63 -7.95 12.56
N TYR A 62 -10.13 -7.35 11.50
CA TYR A 62 -10.68 -6.00 11.51
C TYR A 62 -12.16 -6.06 11.12
N GLY A 63 -13.02 -5.64 12.03
CA GLY A 63 -14.48 -5.76 11.86
C GLY A 63 -14.91 -7.21 11.59
N SER A 64 -15.57 -7.44 10.46
CA SER A 64 -16.07 -8.75 10.00
C SER A 64 -15.11 -9.48 9.05
N THR A 65 -13.84 -9.08 8.98
CA THR A 65 -12.87 -9.66 8.04
C THR A 65 -11.55 -10.00 8.73
N ILE A 66 -11.03 -11.17 8.43
CA ILE A 66 -9.74 -11.68 8.87
C ILE A 66 -8.77 -11.52 7.71
N TYR A 67 -7.59 -10.93 7.95
CA TYR A 67 -6.55 -10.66 6.94
C TYR A 67 -5.28 -11.42 7.25
N LEU A 68 -4.63 -11.96 6.23
CA LEU A 68 -3.25 -12.41 6.28
C LEU A 68 -2.35 -11.26 5.82
N MET A 69 -1.44 -10.85 6.69
CA MET A 69 -0.51 -9.75 6.43
C MET A 69 0.93 -10.27 6.52
N PRO A 70 1.63 -10.34 5.39
CA PRO A 70 3.06 -10.65 5.38
C PRO A 70 3.85 -9.61 6.18
N ASP A 71 4.90 -10.04 6.88
CA ASP A 71 5.86 -9.12 7.47
C ASP A 71 6.72 -8.47 6.38
N ILE A 72 7.35 -7.33 6.72
CA ILE A 72 8.08 -6.49 5.74
C ILE A 72 9.15 -7.28 4.99
N ASP A 73 9.81 -8.20 5.67
CA ASP A 73 10.90 -9.02 5.11
C ASP A 73 10.43 -10.37 4.54
N ASN A 74 9.11 -10.59 4.45
CA ASN A 74 8.57 -11.84 3.92
C ASN A 74 8.88 -11.97 2.42
N LYS A 75 9.73 -12.95 2.08
CA LYS A 75 10.21 -13.16 0.71
C LYS A 75 9.22 -13.94 -0.18
N TYR A 76 8.22 -14.59 0.42
CA TYR A 76 7.30 -15.48 -0.29
C TYR A 76 5.94 -14.85 -0.55
N LEU A 77 5.43 -14.08 0.41
CA LEU A 77 4.10 -13.48 0.35
C LEU A 77 4.15 -11.96 0.12
N GLY A 78 5.30 -11.33 0.36
CA GLY A 78 5.56 -9.92 0.10
C GLY A 78 6.20 -9.69 -1.27
N TYR A 79 6.62 -8.47 -1.50
CA TYR A 79 7.37 -8.05 -2.70
C TYR A 79 8.76 -7.56 -2.32
N THR A 80 9.76 -8.03 -3.01
CA THR A 80 11.09 -7.43 -2.96
C THR A 80 11.10 -6.07 -3.65
N LYS A 81 12.08 -5.21 -3.30
CA LYS A 81 12.28 -3.91 -3.99
C LYS A 81 12.39 -4.08 -5.50
N ALA A 82 13.07 -5.13 -5.97
CA ALA A 82 13.26 -5.41 -7.40
C ALA A 82 11.92 -5.74 -8.08
N GLU A 83 11.07 -6.55 -7.46
CA GLU A 83 9.74 -6.90 -7.97
C GLU A 83 8.81 -5.69 -7.98
N LEU A 84 8.82 -4.87 -6.92
CA LEU A 84 8.05 -3.63 -6.89
C LEU A 84 8.48 -2.68 -8.00
N LYS A 85 9.79 -2.48 -8.21
CA LYS A 85 10.30 -1.66 -9.33
C LYS A 85 9.78 -2.14 -10.69
N GLN A 86 9.71 -3.46 -10.93
CA GLN A 86 9.16 -4.00 -12.18
C GLN A 86 7.66 -3.74 -12.32
N LYS A 87 6.90 -3.80 -11.22
CA LYS A 87 5.45 -3.65 -11.22
C LYS A 87 5.01 -2.19 -11.37
N ILE A 88 5.58 -1.28 -10.58
CA ILE A 88 5.10 0.09 -10.43
C ILE A 88 5.96 1.14 -11.15
N CYS A 89 7.19 0.82 -11.56
CA CYS A 89 8.06 1.77 -12.25
C CYS A 89 8.17 1.47 -13.75
N ARG A 90 8.76 2.41 -14.48
CA ARG A 90 9.11 2.25 -15.90
C ARG A 90 10.22 1.20 -16.09
N SER A 91 10.40 0.76 -17.33
CA SER A 91 11.53 -0.11 -17.69
C SER A 91 12.86 0.60 -17.42
N LYS A 92 13.84 -0.13 -16.85
CA LYS A 92 15.16 0.40 -16.43
C LYS A 92 15.07 1.50 -15.36
N ALA A 93 14.06 1.41 -14.47
CA ALA A 93 13.91 2.34 -13.36
C ALA A 93 15.11 2.34 -12.42
N THR A 94 15.52 3.53 -12.00
CA THR A 94 16.53 3.77 -10.99
C THR A 94 15.91 3.70 -9.58
N ASP A 95 16.70 3.89 -8.54
CA ASP A 95 16.16 4.02 -7.18
C ASP A 95 15.35 5.31 -7.01
N LYS A 96 15.69 6.38 -7.72
CA LYS A 96 14.90 7.63 -7.74
C LYS A 96 13.46 7.36 -8.24
N ASP A 97 13.29 6.62 -9.32
CA ASP A 97 11.97 6.24 -9.83
C ASP A 97 11.17 5.39 -8.82
N TYR A 98 11.86 4.52 -8.09
CA TYR A 98 11.24 3.72 -7.04
C TYR A 98 10.75 4.57 -5.88
N TYR A 99 11.59 5.46 -5.35
CA TYR A 99 11.22 6.35 -4.25
C TYR A 99 10.13 7.34 -4.67
N LEU A 100 10.17 7.85 -5.90
CA LEU A 100 9.09 8.65 -6.46
C LEU A 100 7.76 7.87 -6.46
N SER A 101 7.77 6.60 -6.88
CA SER A 101 6.57 5.77 -6.88
C SER A 101 6.04 5.53 -5.45
N GLN A 102 6.94 5.31 -4.47
CA GLN A 102 6.56 5.22 -3.05
C GLN A 102 5.98 6.53 -2.53
N PHE A 103 6.58 7.67 -2.91
CA PHE A 103 6.08 8.98 -2.54
C PHE A 103 4.66 9.25 -3.07
N ILE A 104 4.38 8.84 -4.32
CA ILE A 104 3.03 8.93 -4.90
C ILE A 104 2.02 8.07 -4.09
N ILE A 105 2.41 6.85 -3.70
CA ILE A 105 1.57 5.98 -2.86
C ILE A 105 1.31 6.64 -1.50
N LEU A 106 2.34 7.15 -0.84
CA LEU A 106 2.21 7.82 0.46
C LEU A 106 1.35 9.08 0.36
N THR A 107 1.50 9.87 -0.71
CA THR A 107 0.67 11.04 -0.97
C THR A 107 -0.80 10.64 -1.13
N LEU A 108 -1.08 9.59 -1.92
CA LEU A 108 -2.44 9.06 -2.07
C LEU A 108 -3.04 8.65 -0.72
N MET A 109 -2.28 7.92 0.11
CA MET A 109 -2.75 7.52 1.44
C MET A 109 -3.01 8.73 2.35
N ALA A 110 -2.10 9.72 2.37
CA ALA A 110 -2.25 10.93 3.17
C ALA A 110 -3.47 11.77 2.75
N GLU A 111 -3.83 11.78 1.46
CA GLU A 111 -5.01 12.49 0.99
C GLU A 111 -6.33 11.84 1.42
N PHE A 112 -6.35 10.53 1.62
CA PHE A 112 -7.53 9.83 2.15
C PHE A 112 -7.58 9.81 3.68
N TYR A 113 -6.42 9.88 4.37
CA TYR A 113 -6.31 9.67 5.82
C TYR A 113 -5.42 10.75 6.45
N ASP A 114 -5.94 11.96 6.57
CA ASP A 114 -5.20 13.11 7.12
C ASP A 114 -5.18 13.19 8.66
N GLY A 115 -5.97 12.33 9.32
CA GLY A 115 -6.03 12.26 10.78
C GLY A 115 -6.63 13.47 11.48
N GLN A 116 -7.20 14.45 10.76
CA GLN A 116 -7.72 15.69 11.34
C GLN A 116 -9.20 15.67 11.67
N GLY A 117 -9.92 14.60 11.30
CA GLY A 117 -11.37 14.48 11.47
C GLY A 117 -11.80 13.55 12.60
N SER A 118 -13.10 13.49 12.86
CA SER A 118 -13.74 12.49 13.74
C SER A 118 -13.76 11.09 13.14
N THR A 119 -13.47 10.97 11.85
CA THR A 119 -13.30 9.73 11.09
C THR A 119 -11.89 9.68 10.57
N CYS A 120 -11.30 8.48 10.52
CA CYS A 120 -9.95 8.27 9.97
C CYS A 120 -9.87 8.74 8.52
N LYS A 121 -10.97 8.69 7.77
CA LYS A 121 -11.06 8.99 6.34
C LYS A 121 -11.55 10.42 6.11
N SER A 122 -10.77 11.22 5.36
CA SER A 122 -11.03 12.63 5.07
C SER A 122 -11.81 12.88 3.78
N ARG A 123 -11.81 11.92 2.83
CA ARG A 123 -12.52 12.06 1.55
C ARG A 123 -13.01 10.73 0.97
N GLU A 124 -14.09 10.77 0.18
CA GLU A 124 -14.69 9.58 -0.43
C GLU A 124 -14.02 9.14 -1.72
N PHE A 125 -13.47 10.07 -2.49
CA PHE A 125 -12.77 9.81 -3.74
C PHE A 125 -11.73 10.89 -4.02
N LEU A 126 -10.78 10.58 -4.91
CA LEU A 126 -9.77 11.50 -5.43
C LEU A 126 -9.68 11.29 -6.94
N LYS A 127 -9.60 12.38 -7.72
CA LYS A 127 -9.36 12.29 -9.16
C LYS A 127 -7.87 12.14 -9.47
N LEU A 128 -7.55 11.41 -10.54
CA LEU A 128 -6.17 11.17 -10.97
C LEU A 128 -5.41 12.48 -11.20
N GLY A 129 -6.02 13.43 -11.91
CA GLY A 129 -5.42 14.75 -12.18
C GLY A 129 -5.20 15.58 -10.90
N GLU A 130 -6.11 15.48 -9.93
CA GLU A 130 -5.94 16.12 -8.62
C GLU A 130 -4.74 15.53 -7.87
N LEU A 131 -4.61 14.19 -7.83
CA LEU A 131 -3.45 13.52 -7.23
C LEU A 131 -2.14 13.98 -7.89
N GLN A 132 -2.10 14.11 -9.21
CA GLN A 132 -0.91 14.58 -9.93
C GLN A 132 -0.50 15.99 -9.54
N ASN A 133 -1.47 16.90 -9.40
CA ASN A 133 -1.22 18.26 -8.94
C ASN A 133 -0.66 18.27 -7.51
N ILE A 134 -1.29 17.53 -6.60
CA ILE A 134 -0.84 17.42 -5.22
C ILE A 134 0.58 16.85 -5.14
N VAL A 135 0.89 15.81 -5.91
CA VAL A 135 2.25 15.23 -5.98
C VAL A 135 3.25 16.27 -6.47
N SER A 136 2.92 17.02 -7.56
CA SER A 136 3.78 18.09 -8.09
C SER A 136 4.07 19.16 -7.05
N GLU A 137 3.04 19.65 -6.37
CA GLU A 137 3.14 20.68 -5.34
C GLU A 137 3.98 20.21 -4.14
N LYS A 138 3.70 19.02 -3.63
CA LYS A 138 4.44 18.47 -2.48
C LYS A 138 5.92 18.19 -2.82
N LEU A 139 6.23 17.72 -4.03
CA LEU A 139 7.62 17.52 -4.47
C LEU A 139 8.37 18.83 -4.59
N LYS A 140 7.74 19.88 -5.15
CA LYS A 140 8.35 21.20 -5.24
C LYS A 140 8.60 21.80 -3.87
N ALA A 141 7.60 21.82 -3.00
CA ALA A 141 7.74 22.32 -1.64
C ALA A 141 8.82 21.57 -0.85
N GLY A 142 8.90 20.23 -1.00
CA GLY A 142 9.95 19.43 -0.36
C GLY A 142 11.35 19.78 -0.89
N ALA A 143 11.51 19.98 -2.21
CA ALA A 143 12.78 20.35 -2.83
C ALA A 143 13.23 21.79 -2.45
N GLU A 144 12.29 22.71 -2.28
CA GLU A 144 12.56 24.06 -1.78
C GLU A 144 13.07 24.03 -0.33
N LEU A 145 12.36 23.32 0.56
CA LEU A 145 12.78 23.13 1.96
C LEU A 145 14.14 22.42 2.08
N GLU A 146 14.43 21.45 1.23
CA GLU A 146 15.74 20.78 1.19
C GLU A 146 16.84 21.77 0.77
N SER A 147 16.55 22.64 -0.22
CA SER A 147 17.48 23.69 -0.67
C SER A 147 17.77 24.74 0.39
N GLU A 148 16.75 25.17 1.14
CA GLU A 148 16.88 26.11 2.25
C GLU A 148 17.74 25.53 3.38
N ARG A 149 17.51 24.26 3.75
CA ARG A 149 18.30 23.55 4.76
C ARG A 149 19.77 23.39 4.38
N GLU A 150 20.04 23.03 3.13
CA GLU A 150 21.42 22.95 2.63
C GLU A 150 22.16 24.30 2.67
N ALA A 151 21.42 25.41 2.53
CA ALA A 151 21.99 26.75 2.60
C ALA A 151 22.27 27.21 4.05
N GLU A 152 21.51 26.73 5.03
CA GLU A 152 21.61 27.17 6.43
C GLU A 152 22.68 26.42 7.24
N ASP A 153 23.00 25.15 6.93
CA ASP A 153 23.94 24.42 7.77
C ASP A 153 24.69 23.28 7.04
N SER A 154 25.98 23.44 6.89
CA SER A 154 26.83 22.51 6.16
C SER A 154 27.40 21.34 6.98
N ASN A 155 27.29 21.30 8.31
CA ASN A 155 28.08 20.36 9.14
C ASN A 155 27.37 19.48 10.15
N ILE A 156 26.15 19.80 10.60
CA ILE A 156 25.48 19.03 11.67
C ILE A 156 24.41 18.08 11.13
N TYR A 157 23.82 18.38 10.00
CA TYR A 157 22.66 17.66 9.47
C TYR A 157 23.01 16.47 8.57
N THR A 158 24.20 16.41 8.00
CA THR A 158 24.58 15.34 7.06
C THR A 158 24.62 13.96 7.72
N GLU A 159 25.07 13.85 8.97
CA GLU A 159 25.13 12.56 9.69
C GLU A 159 23.76 12.09 10.23
N LEU A 160 22.84 13.00 10.51
CA LEU A 160 21.52 12.67 11.07
C LEU A 160 20.47 12.31 10.00
N TYR A 161 20.69 12.70 8.75
CA TYR A 161 19.69 12.61 7.69
C TYR A 161 20.13 11.81 6.47
N GLU A 162 21.08 10.91 6.60
CA GLU A 162 21.48 9.96 5.51
C GLU A 162 20.31 9.13 4.94
N ASN A 163 19.14 9.13 5.60
CA ASN A 163 17.93 8.41 5.19
C ASN A 163 16.74 9.33 4.83
N VAL A 164 16.97 10.62 4.61
CA VAL A 164 15.89 11.53 4.22
C VAL A 164 15.51 11.33 2.75
N LEU A 165 14.21 11.39 2.47
CA LEU A 165 13.70 11.38 1.09
C LEU A 165 14.38 12.51 0.29
N ASP A 166 15.06 12.15 -0.80
CA ASP A 166 15.70 13.08 -1.72
C ASP A 166 14.63 13.73 -2.62
N TYR A 167 14.00 14.79 -2.11
CA TYR A 167 12.91 15.51 -2.79
C TYR A 167 13.39 16.15 -4.10
N LYS A 168 14.62 16.67 -4.16
CA LYS A 168 15.19 17.25 -5.39
C LYS A 168 15.25 16.20 -6.49
N SER A 169 15.86 15.06 -6.19
CA SER A 169 15.98 13.97 -7.16
C SER A 169 14.63 13.40 -7.59
N MET A 170 13.66 13.29 -6.67
CA MET A 170 12.31 12.84 -7.01
C MET A 170 11.55 13.87 -7.83
N SER A 171 11.69 15.17 -7.52
CA SER A 171 11.10 16.27 -8.28
C SER A 171 11.65 16.30 -9.70
N GLU A 172 12.97 16.23 -9.87
CA GLU A 172 13.62 16.13 -11.17
C GLU A 172 13.13 14.91 -11.98
N ALA A 173 13.03 13.75 -11.34
CA ALA A 173 12.54 12.54 -11.98
C ALA A 173 11.07 12.67 -12.43
N TYR A 174 10.25 13.35 -11.64
CA TYR A 174 8.83 13.58 -11.96
C TYR A 174 8.66 14.62 -13.07
N GLU A 175 9.42 15.72 -13.04
CA GLU A 175 9.36 16.76 -14.09
C GLU A 175 9.97 16.28 -15.43
N ALA A 176 10.89 15.31 -15.39
CA ALA A 176 11.41 14.67 -16.59
C ALA A 176 10.39 13.74 -17.29
N LEU A 177 9.26 13.41 -16.64
CA LEU A 177 8.17 12.69 -17.26
C LEU A 177 7.37 13.65 -18.16
N LYS A 178 7.04 13.21 -19.36
CA LYS A 178 6.18 13.95 -20.28
C LYS A 178 4.74 13.94 -19.79
N SER A 179 3.96 14.96 -20.18
CA SER A 179 2.50 14.85 -20.11
C SER A 179 1.99 13.86 -21.17
N ALA A 180 0.85 13.22 -20.93
CA ALA A 180 0.23 12.32 -21.91
C ALA A 180 -0.18 13.07 -23.18
N GLU A 181 -0.53 14.34 -23.08
CA GLU A 181 -0.84 15.21 -24.22
C GLU A 181 0.37 15.44 -25.13
N ASP A 182 1.57 15.53 -24.56
CA ASP A 182 2.84 15.69 -25.28
C ASP A 182 3.45 14.37 -25.77
N SER A 183 2.83 13.25 -25.41
CA SER A 183 3.34 11.92 -25.72
C SER A 183 2.66 11.33 -26.94
N THR A 184 3.44 10.94 -27.94
CA THR A 184 2.93 10.21 -29.12
C THR A 184 2.38 8.81 -28.80
N LYS A 185 2.63 8.31 -27.59
CA LYS A 185 2.22 6.98 -27.11
C LYS A 185 1.09 7.04 -26.07
N GLY A 186 0.55 8.22 -25.77
CA GLY A 186 -0.50 8.39 -24.76
C GLY A 186 -0.06 8.05 -23.33
N LYS A 187 -0.98 7.57 -22.51
CA LYS A 187 -0.75 7.23 -21.10
C LYS A 187 0.14 5.98 -20.97
N THR A 188 1.43 6.17 -20.82
CA THR A 188 2.41 5.09 -20.61
C THR A 188 3.19 5.33 -19.32
N LYS A 189 3.91 4.32 -18.81
CA LYS A 189 4.78 4.48 -17.61
C LYS A 189 5.83 5.59 -17.71
N THR A 190 5.99 6.21 -18.87
CA THR A 190 6.91 7.32 -19.13
C THR A 190 6.23 8.69 -19.12
N THR A 191 4.92 8.74 -18.85
CA THR A 191 4.16 9.97 -18.64
C THR A 191 3.73 10.07 -17.19
N LYS A 192 3.42 11.29 -16.71
CA LYS A 192 2.95 11.52 -15.34
C LYS A 192 1.66 10.74 -15.08
N GLU A 193 0.70 10.84 -16.00
CA GLU A 193 -0.58 10.13 -15.95
C GLU A 193 -0.40 8.61 -15.96
N GLY A 194 0.47 8.13 -16.84
CA GLY A 194 0.72 6.70 -16.96
C GLY A 194 1.44 6.10 -15.74
N LEU A 195 2.37 6.83 -15.11
CA LEU A 195 3.01 6.39 -13.88
C LEU A 195 1.98 6.27 -12.74
N VAL A 196 1.19 7.33 -12.52
CA VAL A 196 0.15 7.31 -11.47
C VAL A 196 -0.90 6.23 -11.76
N GLY A 197 -1.33 6.09 -13.02
CA GLY A 197 -2.28 5.04 -13.43
C GLY A 197 -1.77 3.62 -13.15
N VAL A 198 -0.49 3.33 -13.45
CA VAL A 198 0.11 2.02 -13.14
C VAL A 198 0.19 1.76 -11.64
N ILE A 199 0.48 2.78 -10.84
CA ILE A 199 0.46 2.68 -9.38
C ILE A 199 -0.96 2.38 -8.89
N CYS A 200 -1.97 3.09 -9.40
CA CYS A 200 -3.38 2.81 -9.06
C CYS A 200 -3.79 1.39 -9.43
N GLN A 201 -3.48 0.91 -10.64
CA GLN A 201 -3.75 -0.46 -11.06
C GLN A 201 -3.05 -1.51 -10.17
N PHE A 202 -1.82 -1.21 -9.72
CA PHE A 202 -1.12 -2.08 -8.77
C PHE A 202 -1.85 -2.14 -7.43
N LEU A 203 -2.21 -0.99 -6.85
CA LEU A 203 -2.93 -0.92 -5.57
C LEU A 203 -4.32 -1.58 -5.66
N GLU A 204 -5.00 -1.44 -6.80
CA GLU A 204 -6.28 -2.11 -7.06
C GLU A 204 -6.12 -3.65 -7.07
N LYS A 205 -5.07 -4.16 -7.73
CA LYS A 205 -4.76 -5.61 -7.70
C LYS A 205 -4.43 -6.12 -6.30
N GLN A 206 -3.94 -5.25 -5.40
CA GLN A 206 -3.77 -5.58 -3.98
C GLN A 206 -5.08 -5.47 -3.18
N GLY A 207 -6.16 -5.04 -3.82
CA GLY A 207 -7.46 -4.82 -3.19
C GLY A 207 -7.47 -3.66 -2.19
N LEU A 208 -6.58 -2.67 -2.36
CA LEU A 208 -6.48 -1.50 -1.48
C LEU A 208 -7.32 -0.34 -1.96
N ILE A 209 -7.48 -0.18 -3.26
CA ILE A 209 -8.31 0.86 -3.89
C ILE A 209 -9.22 0.25 -4.96
N VAL A 210 -10.21 1.02 -5.40
CA VAL A 210 -10.96 0.83 -6.64
C VAL A 210 -10.58 1.99 -7.56
N PHE A 211 -10.10 1.67 -8.76
CA PHE A 211 -9.71 2.65 -9.76
C PHE A 211 -10.66 2.59 -10.97
N VAL A 212 -11.54 3.59 -11.09
CA VAL A 212 -12.47 3.72 -12.22
C VAL A 212 -11.76 4.52 -13.30
N GLU A 213 -11.15 3.82 -14.28
CA GLU A 213 -10.33 4.44 -15.33
C GLU A 213 -11.11 5.43 -16.19
N GLU A 214 -12.38 5.14 -16.52
CA GLU A 214 -13.23 6.00 -17.35
C GLU A 214 -13.48 7.38 -16.71
N ASP A 215 -13.66 7.41 -15.39
CA ASP A 215 -13.91 8.62 -14.62
C ASP A 215 -12.63 9.20 -14.01
N GLU A 216 -11.51 8.53 -14.19
CA GLU A 216 -10.23 8.84 -13.55
C GLU A 216 -10.35 8.98 -12.03
N MET A 217 -11.19 8.15 -11.42
CA MET A 217 -11.57 8.26 -10.01
C MET A 217 -10.99 7.12 -9.18
N ILE A 218 -10.39 7.49 -8.05
CA ILE A 218 -9.79 6.58 -7.07
C ILE A 218 -10.67 6.59 -5.83
N LYS A 219 -11.01 5.40 -5.30
CA LYS A 219 -11.70 5.19 -4.02
C LYS A 219 -10.95 4.18 -3.19
N THR A 220 -11.01 4.31 -1.87
CA THR A 220 -10.47 3.30 -0.96
C THR A 220 -11.41 2.10 -0.86
N THR A 221 -10.86 0.95 -0.46
CA THR A 221 -11.65 -0.25 -0.14
C THR A 221 -11.78 -0.40 1.37
N PRO A 222 -12.76 -1.18 1.86
CA PRO A 222 -12.85 -1.53 3.28
C PRO A 222 -11.57 -2.18 3.82
N LYS A 223 -10.80 -2.87 2.98
CA LYS A 223 -9.51 -3.44 3.36
C LYS A 223 -8.51 -2.34 3.75
N LEU A 224 -8.39 -1.32 2.91
CA LEU A 224 -7.49 -0.20 3.19
C LEU A 224 -7.99 0.61 4.38
N ASP A 225 -9.30 0.94 4.42
CA ASP A 225 -9.91 1.68 5.51
C ASP A 225 -9.65 0.98 6.87
N ASN A 226 -9.86 -0.33 6.95
CA ASN A 226 -9.56 -1.13 8.14
C ASN A 226 -8.08 -1.10 8.54
N ILE A 227 -7.16 -1.22 7.56
CA ILE A 227 -5.71 -1.18 7.84
C ILE A 227 -5.32 0.18 8.42
N MET A 228 -5.84 1.27 7.85
CA MET A 228 -5.51 2.62 8.30
C MET A 228 -6.10 2.93 9.67
N GLU A 229 -7.35 2.54 9.93
CA GLU A 229 -8.03 2.76 11.21
C GLU A 229 -7.36 2.02 12.38
N TYR A 230 -6.96 0.76 12.17
CA TYR A 230 -6.49 -0.08 13.29
C TYR A 230 -4.97 -0.20 13.40
N LYS A 231 -4.19 0.34 12.45
CA LYS A 231 -2.71 0.23 12.49
C LYS A 231 -1.98 1.55 12.60
N ILE A 232 -2.60 2.66 12.21
CA ILE A 232 -1.94 3.96 12.15
C ILE A 232 -2.46 4.90 13.24
N LEU A 233 -3.62 4.62 13.80
CA LEU A 233 -4.15 5.25 15.01
C LEU A 233 -3.92 4.37 16.22
#